data_683883c624fe86e227cb1fe3b698b301
#
_entry.id   683883c624fe86e227cb1fe3b698b301
#
_cell.length_a   1.000
_cell.length_b   1.000
_cell.length_c   1.000
_cell.angle_alpha   90.00
_cell.angle_beta   90.00
_cell.angle_gamma   90.00
#
_symmetry.space_group_name_H-M   'P 1'
#
loop_
_entity.id
_entity.type
_entity.pdbx_description
1 polymer ?
#
loop_
_entity_poly.entity_id
_entity_poly.type
_entity_poly.pdbx_seq_one_letter_code
_entity_poly.pdbx_strand_id
1 'polypeptide(L)'
;MGVNVCFISETGNDHVGNIILQFMRDNHIPTDHVNVFPDGKSPVSLAFLNEHSDAEYIFYKDYPKQRLDVLFPSINEDDIIVIGSYYALNPVLRDKILELMDIAKEKRAIVYYDPNFRSSHKNEAMKLAPTIIENLEYADIVRGSLEDFYYMYGIKDVEKIYKDKIKFYCPLFLCTAGAERISLRTNAIS
;
A
#
# COMPACT_ATOMS: atom_id res chain seq x y z
N MET A 1 -1.38 8.92 19.40
CA MET A 1 -1.29 10.18 18.65
C MET A 1 -2.66 10.85 18.46
N GLY A 2 -3.76 10.24 18.88
CA GLY A 2 -5.09 10.89 18.89
C GLY A 2 -5.75 11.12 17.52
N VAL A 3 -5.26 10.48 16.47
CA VAL A 3 -5.86 10.53 15.13
C VAL A 3 -6.81 9.33 14.99
N ASN A 4 -8.02 9.57 14.48
CA ASN A 4 -8.94 8.49 14.13
C ASN A 4 -8.39 7.75 12.92
N VAL A 5 -8.24 6.44 13.04
CA VAL A 5 -7.75 5.57 11.97
C VAL A 5 -8.78 4.50 11.71
N CYS A 6 -9.15 4.32 10.44
CA CYS A 6 -9.92 3.19 9.97
C CYS A 6 -9.01 2.25 9.18
N PHE A 7 -8.99 0.97 9.53
CA PHE A 7 -8.15 -0.02 8.88
C PHE A 7 -9.01 -0.94 8.01
N ILE A 8 -8.77 -0.90 6.70
CA ILE A 8 -9.47 -1.73 5.72
C ILE A 8 -8.55 -2.89 5.35
N SER A 9 -8.97 -4.12 5.61
CA SER A 9 -8.17 -5.31 5.37
C SER A 9 -9.03 -6.57 5.31
N GLU A 10 -8.38 -7.72 5.25
CA GLU A 10 -9.04 -9.02 5.28
C GLU A 10 -8.21 -10.07 6.02
N THR A 11 -8.88 -11.03 6.63
CA THR A 11 -8.27 -12.19 7.30
C THR A 11 -9.20 -13.39 7.22
N GLY A 12 -8.67 -14.61 7.44
CA GLY A 12 -9.47 -15.82 7.47
C GLY A 12 -10.24 -16.00 8.78
N ASN A 13 -11.33 -16.73 8.72
CA ASN A 13 -12.04 -17.20 9.91
C ASN A 13 -11.32 -18.42 10.51
N ASP A 14 -10.11 -18.20 11.01
CA ASP A 14 -9.27 -19.23 11.60
C ASP A 14 -8.54 -18.73 12.87
N HIS A 15 -7.70 -19.58 13.43
CA HIS A 15 -6.98 -19.24 14.66
C HIS A 15 -6.01 -18.05 14.47
N VAL A 16 -5.36 -17.94 13.32
CA VAL A 16 -4.46 -16.81 12.99
C VAL A 16 -5.26 -15.53 12.84
N GLY A 17 -6.39 -15.57 12.14
CA GLY A 17 -7.30 -14.43 12.00
C GLY A 17 -7.80 -13.94 13.37
N ASN A 18 -8.14 -14.86 14.27
CA ASN A 18 -8.56 -14.51 15.63
C ASN A 18 -7.44 -13.82 16.42
N ILE A 19 -6.18 -14.28 16.29
CA ILE A 19 -5.00 -13.62 16.91
C ILE A 19 -4.86 -12.19 16.36
N ILE A 20 -4.97 -12.01 15.04
CA ILE A 20 -4.85 -10.70 14.39
C ILE A 20 -5.94 -9.75 14.91
N LEU A 21 -7.20 -10.19 14.88
CA LEU A 21 -8.33 -9.38 15.32
C LEU A 21 -8.25 -9.05 16.82
N GLN A 22 -7.80 -10.00 17.65
CA GLN A 22 -7.59 -9.76 19.08
C GLN A 22 -6.49 -8.72 19.31
N PHE A 23 -5.34 -8.85 18.62
CA PHE A 23 -4.27 -7.85 18.67
C PHE A 23 -4.76 -6.45 18.30
N MET A 24 -5.58 -6.33 17.26
CA MET A 24 -6.15 -5.04 16.85
C MET A 24 -7.03 -4.43 17.96
N ARG A 25 -7.93 -5.23 18.55
CA ARG A 25 -8.80 -4.78 19.64
C ARG A 25 -8.01 -4.34 20.87
N ASP A 26 -6.99 -5.12 21.26
CA ASP A 26 -6.14 -4.83 22.41
C ASP A 26 -5.35 -3.50 22.22
N ASN A 27 -5.10 -3.13 20.96
CA ASN A 27 -4.45 -1.88 20.58
C ASN A 27 -5.45 -0.77 20.15
N HIS A 28 -6.73 -0.93 20.45
CA HIS A 28 -7.79 0.03 20.13
C HIS A 28 -7.89 0.37 18.62
N ILE A 29 -7.58 -0.60 17.75
CA ILE A 29 -7.76 -0.48 16.30
C ILE A 29 -9.12 -1.07 15.94
N PRO A 30 -10.06 -0.28 15.37
CA PRO A 30 -11.37 -0.77 14.94
C PRO A 30 -11.25 -1.90 13.92
N THR A 31 -12.10 -2.92 14.04
CA THR A 31 -12.10 -4.09 13.15
C THR A 31 -13.33 -4.16 12.24
N ASP A 32 -14.18 -3.12 12.24
CA ASP A 32 -15.46 -3.07 11.53
C ASP A 32 -15.30 -3.16 10.00
N HIS A 33 -14.14 -2.77 9.48
CA HIS A 33 -13.80 -2.80 8.06
C HIS A 33 -12.72 -3.86 7.74
N VAL A 34 -12.60 -4.88 8.58
CA VAL A 34 -11.79 -6.06 8.30
C VAL A 34 -12.68 -7.20 7.84
N ASN A 35 -12.57 -7.58 6.58
CA ASN A 35 -13.31 -8.74 6.05
C ASN A 35 -12.76 -10.03 6.66
N VAL A 36 -13.64 -10.79 7.32
CA VAL A 36 -13.31 -12.12 7.84
C VAL A 36 -13.92 -13.16 6.91
N PHE A 37 -13.14 -13.64 5.95
CA PHE A 37 -13.64 -14.58 4.96
C PHE A 37 -13.77 -16.00 5.55
N PRO A 38 -14.90 -16.71 5.26
CA PRO A 38 -15.16 -18.03 5.80
C PRO A 38 -14.35 -19.13 5.11
N ASP A 39 -14.03 -18.95 3.82
CA ASP A 39 -13.32 -19.91 2.98
C ASP A 39 -11.88 -19.47 2.76
N GLY A 40 -10.92 -20.37 2.93
CA GLY A 40 -9.50 -20.08 2.85
C GLY A 40 -8.83 -19.95 4.21
N LYS A 41 -7.60 -19.47 4.23
CA LYS A 41 -6.76 -19.31 5.44
C LYS A 41 -6.17 -17.92 5.54
N SER A 42 -6.04 -17.43 6.76
CA SER A 42 -5.29 -16.21 7.03
C SER A 42 -3.88 -16.33 6.47
N PRO A 43 -3.39 -15.32 5.72
CA PRO A 43 -2.04 -15.36 5.20
C PRO A 43 -1.02 -15.29 6.33
N VAL A 44 0.04 -16.09 6.22
CA VAL A 44 1.15 -16.11 7.16
C VAL A 44 2.44 -15.83 6.41
N SER A 45 3.25 -14.94 6.94
CA SER A 45 4.60 -14.67 6.45
C SER A 45 5.61 -15.07 7.51
N LEU A 46 6.58 -15.91 7.16
CA LEU A 46 7.72 -16.22 7.98
C LEU A 46 8.91 -15.39 7.52
N ALA A 47 9.52 -14.67 8.45
CA ALA A 47 10.73 -13.90 8.21
C ALA A 47 11.93 -14.64 8.81
N PHE A 48 12.90 -14.98 7.99
CA PHE A 48 14.17 -15.57 8.40
C PHE A 48 15.23 -14.47 8.37
N LEU A 49 15.71 -14.10 9.56
CA LEU A 49 16.71 -13.04 9.69
C LEU A 49 18.12 -13.62 9.58
N ASN A 50 18.96 -13.00 8.75
CA ASN A 50 20.38 -13.28 8.72
C ASN A 50 21.15 -12.50 9.82
N GLU A 51 22.46 -12.68 9.90
CA GLU A 51 23.33 -12.02 10.89
C GLU A 51 23.32 -10.47 10.75
N HIS A 52 22.92 -9.94 9.60
CA HIS A 52 22.82 -8.51 9.32
C HIS A 52 21.40 -7.95 9.51
N SER A 53 20.48 -8.75 10.04
CA SER A 53 19.06 -8.41 10.20
C SER A 53 18.31 -8.23 8.88
N ASP A 54 18.85 -8.68 7.73
CA ASP A 54 18.11 -8.77 6.48
C ASP A 54 17.13 -9.94 6.55
N ALA A 55 15.91 -9.73 6.10
CA ALA A 55 14.86 -10.72 6.18
C ALA A 55 14.59 -11.40 4.81
N GLU A 56 14.65 -12.72 4.81
CA GLU A 56 14.10 -13.54 3.73
C GLU A 56 12.68 -13.98 4.14
N TYR A 57 11.70 -13.82 3.24
CA TYR A 57 10.31 -14.08 3.53
C TYR A 57 9.78 -15.29 2.78
N ILE A 58 9.08 -16.18 3.50
CA ILE A 58 8.25 -17.24 2.92
C ILE A 58 6.79 -16.91 3.21
N PHE A 59 5.96 -16.86 2.16
CA PHE A 59 4.55 -16.53 2.26
C PHE A 59 3.68 -17.77 2.08
N TYR A 60 2.79 -18.02 3.03
CA TYR A 60 1.72 -19.01 2.96
C TYR A 60 0.40 -18.28 2.72
N LYS A 61 -0.21 -18.51 1.57
CA LYS A 61 -1.43 -17.81 1.14
C LYS A 61 -2.46 -18.81 0.63
N ASP A 62 -3.65 -18.73 1.19
CA ASP A 62 -4.81 -19.53 0.77
C ASP A 62 -6.05 -18.64 0.83
N TYR A 63 -6.17 -17.78 -0.17
CA TYR A 63 -7.24 -16.81 -0.25
C TYR A 63 -8.49 -17.36 -0.93
N PRO A 64 -9.70 -16.91 -0.53
CA PRO A 64 -10.92 -17.21 -1.23
C PRO A 64 -10.95 -16.56 -2.62
N LYS A 65 -11.93 -16.96 -3.45
CA LYS A 65 -12.14 -16.33 -4.77
C LYS A 65 -12.62 -14.89 -4.65
N GLN A 66 -13.56 -14.65 -3.72
CA GLN A 66 -14.05 -13.32 -3.41
C GLN A 66 -13.19 -12.71 -2.32
N ARG A 67 -12.67 -11.53 -2.59
CA ARG A 67 -11.71 -10.83 -1.76
C ARG A 67 -12.26 -9.46 -1.35
N LEU A 68 -11.87 -9.01 -0.15
CA LEU A 68 -12.15 -7.69 0.37
C LEU A 68 -13.66 -7.34 0.29
N ASP A 69 -14.50 -8.27 0.71
CA ASP A 69 -15.95 -8.08 0.80
C ASP A 69 -16.30 -7.28 2.06
N VAL A 70 -16.09 -5.98 1.98
CA VAL A 70 -16.24 -5.04 3.09
C VAL A 70 -16.92 -3.77 2.60
N LEU A 71 -17.77 -3.20 3.45
CA LEU A 71 -18.26 -1.84 3.24
C LEU A 71 -17.17 -0.85 3.62
N PHE A 72 -16.88 0.09 2.73
CA PHE A 72 -15.94 1.14 3.04
C PHE A 72 -16.50 2.09 4.11
N PRO A 73 -15.62 2.69 4.93
CA PRO A 73 -16.04 3.71 5.89
C PRO A 73 -16.59 4.93 5.18
N SER A 74 -17.31 5.77 5.92
CA SER A 74 -17.68 7.10 5.42
C SER A 74 -16.42 7.92 5.24
N ILE A 75 -16.19 8.39 4.02
CA ILE A 75 -15.05 9.23 3.64
C ILE A 75 -15.54 10.67 3.51
N ASN A 76 -14.81 11.60 4.09
CA ASN A 76 -15.11 13.03 4.08
C ASN A 76 -13.99 13.82 3.40
N GLU A 77 -14.24 15.09 3.12
CA GLU A 77 -13.25 16.04 2.66
C GLU A 77 -12.09 16.12 3.66
N ASP A 78 -10.87 16.20 3.18
CA ASP A 78 -9.62 16.22 3.95
C ASP A 78 -9.25 14.93 4.71
N ASP A 79 -10.05 13.87 4.62
CA ASP A 79 -9.60 12.55 5.06
C ASP A 79 -8.39 12.09 4.22
N ILE A 80 -7.49 11.33 4.83
CA ILE A 80 -6.32 10.78 4.15
C ILE A 80 -6.53 9.28 3.92
N ILE A 81 -6.60 8.88 2.66
CA ILE A 81 -6.68 7.49 2.24
C ILE A 81 -5.29 6.99 1.89
N VAL A 82 -4.75 6.11 2.72
CA VAL A 82 -3.43 5.50 2.49
C VAL A 82 -3.61 4.18 1.76
N ILE A 83 -3.11 4.11 0.54
CA ILE A 83 -3.05 2.87 -0.25
C ILE A 83 -1.59 2.49 -0.49
N GLY A 84 -1.30 1.21 -0.60
CA GLY A 84 0.07 0.84 -0.89
C GLY A 84 0.36 -0.64 -0.88
N SER A 85 1.67 -0.95 -0.90
CA SER A 85 2.21 -2.30 -0.95
C SER A 85 1.71 -3.08 -2.18
N TYR A 86 2.06 -4.34 -2.27
CA TYR A 86 1.55 -5.26 -3.30
C TYR A 86 0.01 -5.42 -3.23
N TYR A 87 -0.60 -5.09 -2.11
CA TYR A 87 -2.05 -5.10 -1.94
C TYR A 87 -2.73 -4.16 -2.94
N ALA A 88 -2.23 -2.94 -3.09
CA ALA A 88 -2.73 -1.96 -4.06
C ALA A 88 -2.42 -2.31 -5.53
N LEU A 89 -1.55 -3.30 -5.77
CA LEU A 89 -1.17 -3.78 -7.10
C LEU A 89 -1.82 -5.12 -7.46
N ASN A 90 -2.54 -5.74 -6.51
CA ASN A 90 -3.11 -7.06 -6.71
C ASN A 90 -4.30 -7.01 -7.69
N PRO A 91 -4.23 -7.70 -8.85
CA PRO A 91 -5.30 -7.65 -9.83
C PRO A 91 -6.64 -8.19 -9.34
N VAL A 92 -6.64 -9.09 -8.35
CA VAL A 92 -7.89 -9.64 -7.76
C VAL A 92 -8.61 -8.59 -6.90
N LEU A 93 -7.88 -7.63 -6.36
CA LEU A 93 -8.43 -6.55 -5.52
C LEU A 93 -8.68 -5.26 -6.32
N ARG A 94 -8.30 -5.24 -7.61
CA ARG A 94 -8.22 -3.99 -8.37
C ARG A 94 -9.52 -3.20 -8.38
N ASP A 95 -10.64 -3.85 -8.65
CA ASP A 95 -11.95 -3.19 -8.70
C ASP A 95 -12.30 -2.53 -7.35
N LYS A 96 -12.00 -3.20 -6.23
CA LYS A 96 -12.23 -2.65 -4.89
C LYS A 96 -11.30 -1.49 -4.55
N ILE A 97 -10.05 -1.56 -4.97
CA ILE A 97 -9.08 -0.46 -4.79
C ILE A 97 -9.50 0.76 -5.62
N LEU A 98 -9.95 0.56 -6.86
CA LEU A 98 -10.47 1.64 -7.70
C LEU A 98 -11.73 2.26 -7.10
N GLU A 99 -12.69 1.45 -6.67
CA GLU A 99 -13.90 1.93 -5.99
C GLU A 99 -13.55 2.85 -4.80
N LEU A 100 -12.57 2.45 -3.97
CA LEU A 100 -12.12 3.25 -2.84
C LEU A 100 -11.48 4.58 -3.30
N MET A 101 -10.64 4.53 -4.33
CA MET A 101 -9.98 5.73 -4.85
C MET A 101 -10.96 6.69 -5.54
N ASP A 102 -11.97 6.17 -6.25
CA ASP A 102 -13.04 6.96 -6.86
C ASP A 102 -13.86 7.69 -5.79
N ILE A 103 -14.26 6.98 -4.73
CA ILE A 103 -14.95 7.60 -3.59
C ILE A 103 -14.06 8.69 -2.95
N ALA A 104 -12.76 8.43 -2.76
CA ALA A 104 -11.84 9.40 -2.20
C ALA A 104 -11.79 10.69 -3.05
N LYS A 105 -11.68 10.55 -4.38
CA LYS A 105 -11.67 11.71 -5.30
C LYS A 105 -13.00 12.45 -5.32
N GLU A 106 -14.13 11.73 -5.34
CA GLU A 106 -15.47 12.34 -5.27
C GLU A 106 -15.65 13.16 -4.00
N LYS A 107 -15.15 12.66 -2.87
CA LYS A 107 -15.24 13.30 -1.55
C LYS A 107 -14.15 14.34 -1.30
N ARG A 108 -13.22 14.54 -2.24
CA ARG A 108 -12.05 15.42 -2.08
C ARG A 108 -11.14 15.03 -0.91
N ALA A 109 -11.09 13.73 -0.60
CA ALA A 109 -10.11 13.17 0.31
C ALA A 109 -8.72 13.11 -0.34
N ILE A 110 -7.68 13.12 0.48
CA ILE A 110 -6.29 13.06 0.02
C ILE A 110 -5.89 11.59 -0.18
N VAL A 111 -5.47 11.23 -1.38
CA VAL A 111 -4.94 9.90 -1.68
C VAL A 111 -3.41 9.90 -1.51
N TYR A 112 -2.95 9.13 -0.53
CA TYR A 112 -1.53 8.92 -0.24
C TYR A 112 -1.13 7.52 -0.70
N TYR A 113 -0.25 7.44 -1.69
CA TYR A 113 0.23 6.18 -2.26
C TYR A 113 1.67 5.87 -1.82
N ASP A 114 1.83 4.72 -1.13
CA ASP A 114 3.15 4.16 -0.76
C ASP A 114 3.32 2.79 -1.44
N PRO A 115 4.01 2.68 -2.58
CA PRO A 115 4.16 1.43 -3.32
C PRO A 115 4.78 0.32 -2.50
N ASN A 116 5.70 0.64 -1.58
CA ASN A 116 6.44 -0.34 -0.77
C ASN A 116 6.84 -1.59 -1.59
N PHE A 117 7.48 -1.33 -2.74
CA PHE A 117 7.75 -2.32 -3.79
C PHE A 117 9.02 -3.11 -3.47
N ARG A 118 8.86 -4.38 -3.14
CA ARG A 118 9.96 -5.23 -2.67
C ARG A 118 10.72 -5.90 -3.82
N SER A 119 11.96 -6.31 -3.56
CA SER A 119 12.80 -7.06 -4.50
C SER A 119 12.13 -8.31 -5.06
N SER A 120 11.30 -8.98 -4.26
CA SER A 120 10.52 -10.17 -4.65
C SER A 120 9.57 -9.93 -5.83
N HIS A 121 9.15 -8.68 -6.06
CA HIS A 121 8.24 -8.29 -7.15
C HIS A 121 8.95 -7.67 -8.37
N LYS A 122 10.29 -7.54 -8.33
CA LYS A 122 11.08 -6.91 -9.39
C LYS A 122 10.79 -7.49 -10.78
N ASN A 123 10.66 -8.81 -10.88
CA ASN A 123 10.38 -9.48 -12.15
C ASN A 123 8.97 -9.24 -12.69
N GLU A 124 8.06 -8.74 -11.84
CA GLU A 124 6.68 -8.41 -12.20
C GLU A 124 6.51 -6.91 -12.52
N ALA A 125 7.54 -6.08 -12.34
CA ALA A 125 7.46 -4.62 -12.45
C ALA A 125 6.87 -4.18 -13.81
N MET A 126 7.28 -4.79 -14.92
CA MET A 126 6.73 -4.47 -16.24
C MET A 126 5.23 -4.85 -16.38
N LYS A 127 4.84 -5.98 -15.81
CA LYS A 127 3.44 -6.43 -15.83
C LYS A 127 2.55 -5.54 -14.96
N LEU A 128 3.09 -5.03 -13.86
CA LEU A 128 2.39 -4.18 -12.90
C LEU A 128 2.43 -2.69 -13.28
N ALA A 129 3.22 -2.32 -14.29
CA ALA A 129 3.40 -0.91 -14.69
C ALA A 129 2.08 -0.17 -14.97
N PRO A 130 1.07 -0.73 -15.66
CA PRO A 130 -0.21 -0.05 -15.87
C PRO A 130 -0.91 0.27 -14.54
N THR A 131 -0.97 -0.67 -13.61
CA THR A 131 -1.58 -0.49 -12.29
C THR A 131 -0.83 0.53 -11.43
N ILE A 132 0.51 0.53 -11.53
CA ILE A 132 1.35 1.52 -10.85
C ILE A 132 1.03 2.93 -11.36
N ILE A 133 0.95 3.11 -12.68
CA ILE A 133 0.63 4.39 -13.31
C ILE A 133 -0.76 4.85 -12.86
N GLU A 134 -1.75 3.98 -12.92
CA GLU A 134 -3.12 4.30 -12.48
C GLU A 134 -3.17 4.71 -11.01
N ASN A 135 -2.41 4.05 -10.10
CA ASN A 135 -2.29 4.49 -8.72
C ASN A 135 -1.63 5.87 -8.59
N LEU A 136 -0.63 6.17 -9.42
CA LEU A 136 0.02 7.48 -9.46
C LEU A 136 -0.95 8.59 -9.92
N GLU A 137 -1.85 8.30 -10.86
CA GLU A 137 -2.86 9.25 -11.36
C GLU A 137 -3.90 9.61 -10.28
N TYR A 138 -4.23 8.66 -9.41
CA TYR A 138 -5.10 8.92 -8.27
C TYR A 138 -4.40 9.64 -7.11
N ALA A 139 -3.09 9.48 -6.99
CA ALA A 139 -2.35 9.97 -5.81
C ALA A 139 -2.21 11.50 -5.80
N ASP A 140 -2.50 12.10 -4.65
CA ASP A 140 -2.15 13.48 -4.34
C ASP A 140 -0.74 13.56 -3.75
N ILE A 141 -0.33 12.49 -3.05
CA ILE A 141 0.99 12.33 -2.47
C ILE A 141 1.52 10.94 -2.81
N VAL A 142 2.72 10.87 -3.35
CA VAL A 142 3.46 9.61 -3.52
C VAL A 142 4.64 9.59 -2.57
N ARG A 143 4.74 8.56 -1.75
CA ARG A 143 5.91 8.31 -0.90
C ARG A 143 6.51 6.95 -1.23
N GLY A 144 7.81 6.84 -1.23
CA GLY A 144 8.49 5.56 -1.33
C GLY A 144 9.95 5.67 -0.93
N SER A 145 10.61 4.53 -0.77
CA SER A 145 12.06 4.49 -0.60
C SER A 145 12.76 4.54 -1.96
N LEU A 146 14.01 4.99 -1.97
CA LEU A 146 14.84 4.93 -3.18
C LEU A 146 14.98 3.50 -3.70
N GLU A 147 14.92 2.52 -2.80
CA GLU A 147 14.97 1.10 -3.11
C GLU A 147 13.71 0.63 -3.84
N ASP A 148 12.51 1.07 -3.41
CA ASP A 148 11.25 0.77 -4.09
C ASP A 148 11.32 1.21 -5.56
N PHE A 149 11.73 2.45 -5.81
CA PHE A 149 11.85 3.01 -7.16
C PHE A 149 12.95 2.34 -7.98
N TYR A 150 14.02 1.88 -7.33
CA TYR A 150 15.03 1.08 -8.01
C TYR A 150 14.46 -0.27 -8.49
N TYR A 151 13.68 -0.94 -7.68
CA TYR A 151 13.04 -2.20 -8.09
C TYR A 151 11.97 -1.99 -9.16
N MET A 152 11.22 -0.89 -9.10
CA MET A 152 10.18 -0.55 -10.07
C MET A 152 10.75 -0.11 -11.42
N TYR A 153 11.80 0.72 -11.43
CA TYR A 153 12.24 1.46 -12.61
C TYR A 153 13.74 1.30 -12.94
N GLY A 154 14.53 0.68 -12.08
CA GLY A 154 15.98 0.59 -12.25
C GLY A 154 16.74 1.91 -12.02
N ILE A 155 16.10 2.93 -11.42
CA ILE A 155 16.62 4.28 -11.23
C ILE A 155 16.98 4.49 -9.76
N LYS A 156 18.20 5.00 -9.49
CA LYS A 156 18.71 5.32 -8.14
C LYS A 156 18.85 6.83 -7.89
N ASP A 157 18.47 7.66 -8.84
CA ASP A 157 18.51 9.11 -8.73
C ASP A 157 17.13 9.68 -8.50
N VAL A 158 16.94 10.37 -7.35
CA VAL A 158 15.64 10.89 -6.91
C VAL A 158 15.10 11.93 -7.88
N GLU A 159 15.97 12.78 -8.43
CA GLU A 159 15.57 13.82 -9.38
C GLU A 159 15.06 13.21 -10.69
N LYS A 160 15.75 12.18 -11.15
CA LYS A 160 15.37 11.45 -12.36
C LYS A 160 14.07 10.66 -12.14
N ILE A 161 13.89 10.03 -10.97
CA ILE A 161 12.63 9.36 -10.61
C ILE A 161 11.48 10.35 -10.68
N TYR A 162 11.62 11.51 -10.03
CA TYR A 162 10.59 12.54 -10.04
C TYR A 162 10.28 13.01 -11.45
N LYS A 163 11.27 13.46 -12.21
CA LYS A 163 11.09 14.04 -13.57
C LYS A 163 10.51 13.05 -14.56
N ASP A 164 10.97 11.80 -14.55
CA ASP A 164 10.66 10.84 -15.60
C ASP A 164 9.46 9.95 -15.25
N LYS A 165 9.10 9.83 -13.96
CA LYS A 165 8.13 8.82 -13.51
C LYS A 165 6.96 9.36 -12.69
N ILE A 166 7.14 10.47 -11.96
CA ILE A 166 6.14 10.90 -10.96
C ILE A 166 5.44 12.21 -11.34
N LYS A 167 6.20 13.25 -11.69
CA LYS A 167 5.69 14.62 -11.81
C LYS A 167 4.51 14.81 -12.78
N PHE A 168 4.35 13.92 -13.75
CA PHE A 168 3.26 13.97 -14.73
C PHE A 168 1.93 13.48 -14.18
N TYR A 169 1.97 12.71 -13.09
CA TYR A 169 0.83 12.05 -12.48
C TYR A 169 0.49 12.64 -11.11
N CYS A 170 1.50 12.88 -10.28
CA CYS A 170 1.33 13.29 -8.90
C CYS A 170 2.09 14.59 -8.59
N PRO A 171 1.43 15.57 -7.93
CA PRO A 171 2.06 16.87 -7.65
C PRO A 171 3.08 16.83 -6.51
N LEU A 172 3.00 15.86 -5.60
CA LEU A 172 3.84 15.80 -4.41
C LEU A 172 4.52 14.43 -4.24
N PHE A 173 5.85 14.46 -4.23
CA PHE A 173 6.68 13.26 -4.14
C PHE A 173 7.63 13.33 -2.95
N LEU A 174 7.59 12.30 -2.11
CA LEU A 174 8.45 12.12 -0.94
C LEU A 174 9.29 10.86 -1.11
N CYS A 175 10.60 10.99 -1.20
CA CYS A 175 11.51 9.86 -1.35
C CYS A 175 12.44 9.75 -0.14
N THR A 176 12.47 8.57 0.49
CA THR A 176 13.38 8.26 1.60
C THR A 176 14.56 7.44 1.12
N ALA A 177 15.77 7.70 1.65
CA ALA A 177 16.99 6.97 1.36
C ALA A 177 17.62 6.48 2.69
N GLY A 178 16.98 5.50 3.31
CA GLY A 178 17.40 4.97 4.62
C GLY A 178 17.50 6.06 5.68
N ALA A 179 18.60 6.07 6.42
CA ALA A 179 18.91 7.09 7.43
C ALA A 179 19.59 8.35 6.85
N GLU A 180 19.93 8.35 5.55
CA GLU A 180 20.76 9.43 4.98
C GLU A 180 19.96 10.69 4.72
N ARG A 181 18.80 10.59 4.08
CA ARG A 181 18.01 11.76 3.66
C ARG A 181 16.55 11.44 3.37
N ILE A 182 15.73 12.48 3.46
CA ILE A 182 14.38 12.56 2.91
C ILE A 182 14.38 13.66 1.86
N SER A 183 13.86 13.37 0.69
CA SER A 183 13.76 14.33 -0.42
C SER A 183 12.29 14.58 -0.72
N LEU A 184 11.90 15.86 -0.74
CA LEU A 184 10.58 16.31 -1.16
C LEU A 184 10.68 16.98 -2.53
N ARG A 185 9.79 16.65 -3.45
CA ARG A 185 9.65 17.30 -4.75
C ARG A 185 8.19 17.67 -4.99
N THR A 186 7.98 18.85 -5.54
CA THR A 186 6.66 19.35 -5.92
C THR A 186 6.76 20.09 -7.26
N ASN A 187 5.61 20.27 -7.94
CA ASN A 187 5.55 21.08 -9.15
C ASN A 187 5.78 22.59 -8.88
N ALA A 188 5.67 23.03 -7.64
CA ALA A 188 5.84 24.44 -7.24
C ALA A 188 7.28 24.80 -6.86
N ILE A 189 8.14 23.81 -6.63
CA ILE A 189 9.56 23.98 -6.22
C ILE A 189 10.38 23.14 -7.20
N SER A 190 10.89 23.79 -8.20
CA SER A 190 11.85 23.23 -9.16
C SER A 190 13.28 23.59 -8.74
#